data_3d3f7610c37a72c8187e863a96911c4f
#
_entry.id   3d3f7610c37a72c8187e863a96911c4f
#
_cell.length_a   1.000
_cell.length_b   1.000
_cell.length_c   1.000
_cell.angle_alpha   90.00
_cell.angle_beta   90.00
_cell.angle_gamma   90.00
#
_symmetry.space_group_name_H-M   'P 1'
#
loop_
_entity.id
_entity.type
_entity.pdbx_description
1 polymer ?
#
loop_
_entity_poly.entity_id
_entity_poly.type
_entity_poly.pdbx_seq_one_letter_code
_entity_poly.pdbx_strand_id
1 'polypeptide(L)'
;RLKAVIPPYHMRVDTPPYARPILYGLDHLTTATGTGNRVADATDLLHRAAENHVWRQKQCINLIPSENTPSRAVQLLCASDPAFRYAEHKKIKSFYDKDVFYYQGTEFIDRVEQLLVEQMRQYLGCTEVETRAISGQMSNMATFSALMDWKNRLDRKHDPKRLGYILNNHIIKGGHLSAQPMGALHDYVAIDPV
;
A
#
# COMPACT_ATOMS: atom_id res chain seq x y z
N ARG A 1 -14.12 -32.55 23.03
CA ARG A 1 -15.38 -31.97 22.51
C ARG A 1 -15.52 -30.56 23.06
N LEU A 2 -14.82 -29.61 22.49
CA LEU A 2 -15.15 -28.18 22.62
C LEU A 2 -16.20 -27.89 21.55
N LYS A 3 -17.46 -27.90 21.95
CA LYS A 3 -18.49 -27.16 21.23
C LYS A 3 -18.18 -25.68 21.48
N ALA A 4 -17.43 -25.06 20.59
CA ALA A 4 -17.47 -23.62 20.47
C ALA A 4 -18.92 -23.29 20.07
N VAL A 5 -19.74 -22.91 21.03
CA VAL A 5 -20.99 -22.22 20.76
C VAL A 5 -20.56 -20.83 20.28
N ILE A 6 -20.25 -20.72 19.01
CA ILE A 6 -20.18 -19.43 18.35
C ILE A 6 -21.65 -19.02 18.27
N PRO A 7 -22.08 -17.97 18.98
CA PRO A 7 -23.43 -17.47 18.79
C PRO A 7 -23.54 -17.09 17.31
N PRO A 8 -24.64 -17.44 16.64
CA PRO A 8 -24.84 -17.04 15.26
C PRO A 8 -24.76 -15.51 15.23
N TYR A 9 -23.67 -14.98 14.68
CA TYR A 9 -23.57 -13.57 14.36
C TYR A 9 -24.50 -13.31 13.18
N HIS A 10 -25.80 -13.34 13.45
CA HIS A 10 -26.75 -12.73 12.56
C HIS A 10 -26.35 -11.26 12.43
N MET A 11 -26.21 -10.78 11.24
CA MET A 11 -26.01 -9.36 10.98
C MET A 11 -27.09 -8.60 11.73
N ARG A 12 -26.76 -8.11 12.93
CA ARG A 12 -27.66 -7.23 13.65
C ARG A 12 -27.84 -5.98 12.80
N VAL A 13 -29.02 -5.44 12.82
CA VAL A 13 -29.36 -4.21 12.09
C VAL A 13 -28.39 -3.07 12.43
N ASP A 14 -27.78 -3.13 13.61
CA ASP A 14 -26.78 -2.22 14.15
C ASP A 14 -25.32 -2.51 13.75
N THR A 15 -25.04 -3.60 13.00
CA THR A 15 -23.68 -3.89 12.55
C THR A 15 -23.18 -2.80 11.61
N PRO A 16 -22.10 -2.08 11.99
CA PRO A 16 -21.58 -1.03 11.16
C PRO A 16 -21.23 -1.53 9.75
N PRO A 17 -21.49 -0.75 8.70
CA PRO A 17 -21.22 -1.18 7.32
C PRO A 17 -19.79 -1.63 7.06
N TYR A 18 -18.82 -1.07 7.77
CA TYR A 18 -17.40 -1.40 7.62
C TYR A 18 -17.01 -2.76 8.23
N ALA A 19 -17.76 -3.26 9.20
CA ALA A 19 -17.50 -4.59 9.80
C ALA A 19 -18.15 -5.73 8.99
N ARG A 20 -19.08 -5.44 8.08
CA ARG A 20 -19.80 -6.44 7.28
C ARG A 20 -18.92 -7.34 6.44
N PRO A 21 -17.86 -6.84 5.73
CA PRO A 21 -16.96 -7.70 4.97
C PRO A 21 -16.23 -8.73 5.84
N ILE A 22 -15.85 -8.34 7.07
CA ILE A 22 -15.17 -9.24 8.01
C ILE A 22 -16.15 -10.32 8.51
N LEU A 23 -17.38 -9.93 8.84
CA LEU A 23 -18.43 -10.85 9.27
C LEU A 23 -18.85 -11.81 8.16
N TYR A 24 -18.90 -11.34 6.91
CA TYR A 24 -19.14 -12.21 5.75
C TYR A 24 -18.07 -13.29 5.61
N GLY A 25 -16.80 -12.94 5.84
CA GLY A 25 -15.70 -13.91 5.87
C GLY A 25 -15.89 -14.97 6.98
N LEU A 26 -16.40 -14.58 8.15
CA LEU A 26 -16.71 -15.51 9.25
C LEU A 26 -17.82 -16.51 8.86
N ASP A 27 -18.88 -16.04 8.20
CA ASP A 27 -19.99 -16.91 7.75
C ASP A 27 -19.48 -17.98 6.76
N HIS A 28 -18.58 -17.60 5.85
CA HIS A 28 -17.97 -18.55 4.93
C HIS A 28 -17.05 -19.57 5.60
N LEU A 29 -16.32 -19.19 6.63
CA LEU A 29 -15.46 -20.10 7.39
C LEU A 29 -16.24 -21.12 8.20
N THR A 30 -17.39 -20.75 8.74
CA THR A 30 -18.24 -21.68 9.51
C THR A 30 -18.81 -22.80 8.66
N THR A 31 -18.91 -22.63 7.36
CA THR A 31 -19.38 -23.65 6.40
C THR A 31 -18.23 -24.48 5.80
N ALA A 32 -16.96 -24.10 6.01
CA ALA A 32 -15.82 -24.82 5.47
C ALA A 32 -15.52 -26.09 6.26
N THR A 33 -15.50 -27.23 5.58
CA THR A 33 -15.09 -28.53 6.11
C THR A 33 -13.57 -28.66 6.14
N GLY A 34 -12.90 -27.85 6.95
CA GLY A 34 -11.43 -27.87 7.09
C GLY A 34 -10.96 -28.61 8.34
N THR A 35 -9.73 -29.09 8.34
CA THR A 35 -9.12 -29.77 9.48
C THR A 35 -8.89 -28.80 10.66
N GLY A 36 -9.66 -29.02 11.71
CA GLY A 36 -9.69 -28.54 13.08
C GLY A 36 -9.02 -27.20 13.42
N ASN A 37 -7.71 -27.15 13.57
CA ASN A 37 -7.03 -25.98 14.14
C ASN A 37 -6.99 -24.77 13.20
N ARG A 38 -6.77 -24.94 11.90
CA ARG A 38 -6.60 -23.83 10.97
C ARG A 38 -7.86 -23.00 10.77
N VAL A 39 -9.03 -23.65 10.76
CA VAL A 39 -10.33 -22.95 10.67
C VAL A 39 -10.59 -22.18 11.96
N ALA A 40 -10.27 -22.76 13.11
CA ALA A 40 -10.41 -22.10 14.40
C ALA A 40 -9.51 -20.85 14.49
N ASP A 41 -8.25 -20.95 14.05
CA ASP A 41 -7.31 -19.85 14.04
C ASP A 41 -7.76 -18.72 13.10
N ALA A 42 -8.21 -19.05 11.89
CA ALA A 42 -8.73 -18.07 10.95
C ALA A 42 -9.99 -17.37 11.47
N THR A 43 -10.87 -18.13 12.14
CA THR A 43 -12.07 -17.57 12.77
C THR A 43 -11.71 -16.62 13.91
N ASP A 44 -10.76 -16.98 14.77
CA ASP A 44 -10.27 -16.11 15.86
C ASP A 44 -9.67 -14.81 15.29
N LEU A 45 -8.84 -14.90 14.24
CA LEU A 45 -8.27 -13.71 13.60
C LEU A 45 -9.33 -12.78 13.04
N LEU A 46 -10.37 -13.30 12.40
CA LEU A 46 -11.46 -12.48 11.86
C LEU A 46 -12.28 -11.82 12.99
N HIS A 47 -12.51 -12.51 14.10
CA HIS A 47 -13.15 -11.92 15.29
C HIS A 47 -12.31 -10.77 15.85
N ARG A 48 -11.03 -11.00 16.07
CA ARG A 48 -10.09 -9.96 16.54
C ARG A 48 -10.01 -8.77 15.59
N ALA A 49 -10.00 -9.02 14.28
CA ALA A 49 -10.04 -7.96 13.28
C ALA A 49 -11.33 -7.13 13.38
N ALA A 50 -12.48 -7.78 13.55
CA ALA A 50 -13.75 -7.09 13.72
C ALA A 50 -13.78 -6.25 15.02
N GLU A 51 -13.33 -6.82 16.14
CA GLU A 51 -13.22 -6.10 17.41
C GLU A 51 -12.27 -4.90 17.31
N ASN A 52 -11.08 -5.10 16.75
CA ASN A 52 -10.11 -4.02 16.52
C ASN A 52 -10.69 -2.93 15.63
N HIS A 53 -11.46 -3.30 14.59
CA HIS A 53 -12.07 -2.34 13.69
C HIS A 53 -13.12 -1.47 14.42
N VAL A 54 -13.95 -2.08 15.27
CA VAL A 54 -14.91 -1.35 16.11
C VAL A 54 -14.20 -0.41 17.08
N TRP A 55 -13.14 -0.90 17.74
CA TRP A 55 -12.35 -0.10 18.65
C TRP A 55 -11.73 1.11 17.93
N ARG A 56 -11.05 0.88 16.80
CA ARG A 56 -10.40 1.94 16.01
C ARG A 56 -11.38 2.98 15.48
N GLN A 57 -12.55 2.58 15.04
CA GLN A 57 -13.50 3.47 14.36
C GLN A 57 -14.51 4.14 15.30
N LYS A 58 -14.72 3.62 16.51
CA LYS A 58 -15.75 4.14 17.42
C LYS A 58 -15.26 4.51 18.80
N GLN A 59 -14.17 3.91 19.27
CA GLN A 59 -13.76 4.01 20.66
C GLN A 59 -12.42 4.72 20.85
N CYS A 60 -11.68 4.98 19.77
CA CYS A 60 -10.43 5.72 19.85
C CYS A 60 -10.39 6.92 18.90
N ILE A 61 -9.56 7.88 19.24
CA ILE A 61 -9.22 9.02 18.40
C ILE A 61 -7.86 8.74 17.79
N ASN A 62 -7.81 8.60 16.46
CA ASN A 62 -6.55 8.40 15.73
C ASN A 62 -5.85 9.74 15.56
N LEU A 63 -4.68 9.88 16.19
CA LEU A 63 -3.86 11.11 16.15
C LEU A 63 -2.65 10.97 15.23
N ILE A 64 -2.49 9.84 14.55
CA ILE A 64 -1.41 9.65 13.58
C ILE A 64 -1.84 10.27 12.24
N PRO A 65 -1.24 11.40 11.82
CA PRO A 65 -1.73 12.16 10.67
C PRO A 65 -1.50 11.46 9.32
N SER A 66 -0.62 10.48 9.29
CA SER A 66 -0.32 9.68 8.09
C SER A 66 -1.26 8.48 7.91
N GLU A 67 -2.11 8.18 8.88
CA GLU A 67 -3.11 7.12 8.78
C GLU A 67 -4.40 7.67 8.15
N ASN A 68 -5.02 6.86 7.28
CA ASN A 68 -6.29 7.20 6.66
C ASN A 68 -7.20 5.97 6.63
N THR A 69 -8.50 6.20 6.84
CA THR A 69 -9.51 5.16 6.67
C THR A 69 -10.02 5.21 5.24
N PRO A 70 -9.80 4.17 4.43
CA PRO A 70 -10.27 4.14 3.06
C PRO A 70 -11.81 4.12 3.02
N SER A 71 -12.38 4.71 1.97
CA SER A 71 -13.81 4.62 1.72
C SER A 71 -14.24 3.17 1.49
N ARG A 72 -15.53 2.91 1.68
CA ARG A 72 -16.08 1.57 1.44
C ARG A 72 -15.86 1.08 0.00
N ALA A 73 -15.96 1.97 -0.97
CA ALA A 73 -15.70 1.64 -2.38
C ALA A 73 -14.24 1.16 -2.58
N VAL A 74 -13.28 1.85 -1.97
CA VAL A 74 -11.87 1.46 -2.02
C VAL A 74 -11.66 0.10 -1.34
N GLN A 75 -12.26 -0.12 -0.16
CA GLN A 75 -12.15 -1.41 0.54
C GLN A 75 -12.69 -2.57 -0.31
N LEU A 76 -13.82 -2.38 -1.00
CA LEU A 76 -14.40 -3.39 -1.89
C LEU A 76 -13.50 -3.66 -3.10
N LEU A 77 -12.93 -2.62 -3.70
CA LEU A 77 -12.00 -2.79 -4.83
C LEU A 77 -10.72 -3.51 -4.42
N CYS A 78 -10.18 -3.21 -3.23
CA CYS A 78 -9.00 -3.91 -2.70
C CYS A 78 -9.25 -5.40 -2.41
N ALA A 79 -10.50 -5.80 -2.18
CA ALA A 79 -10.89 -7.19 -1.97
C ALA A 79 -11.39 -7.89 -3.26
N SER A 80 -11.40 -7.20 -4.40
CA SER A 80 -11.87 -7.73 -5.67
C SER A 80 -10.80 -8.52 -6.41
N ASP A 81 -11.20 -9.34 -7.39
CA ASP A 81 -10.31 -10.23 -8.14
C ASP A 81 -9.05 -9.56 -8.71
N PRO A 82 -9.09 -8.35 -9.28
CA PRO A 82 -7.90 -7.68 -9.81
C PRO A 82 -6.78 -7.47 -8.79
N ALA A 83 -7.10 -7.36 -7.49
CA ALA A 83 -6.09 -7.21 -6.44
C ALA A 83 -5.19 -8.45 -6.26
N PHE A 84 -5.54 -9.58 -6.86
CA PHE A 84 -4.83 -10.86 -6.79
C PHE A 84 -4.26 -11.29 -8.15
N ARG A 85 -4.16 -10.38 -9.11
CA ARG A 85 -3.70 -10.66 -10.48
C ARG A 85 -2.42 -9.92 -10.81
N TYR A 86 -1.65 -10.48 -11.72
CA TYR A 86 -0.54 -9.79 -12.35
C TYR A 86 -1.04 -8.80 -13.41
N ALA A 87 -0.50 -7.60 -13.37
CA ALA A 87 -0.77 -6.55 -14.36
C ALA A 87 0.55 -5.89 -14.80
N GLU A 88 1.61 -6.65 -14.89
CA GLU A 88 2.92 -6.18 -15.35
C GLU A 88 2.83 -5.67 -16.79
N HIS A 89 3.38 -4.51 -17.03
CA HIS A 89 3.43 -3.88 -18.34
C HIS A 89 4.73 -3.09 -18.53
N LYS A 90 5.03 -2.75 -19.77
CA LYS A 90 6.10 -1.82 -20.11
C LYS A 90 5.79 -1.08 -21.40
N LYS A 91 6.39 0.10 -21.55
CA LYS A 91 6.37 0.84 -22.80
C LYS A 91 7.29 0.18 -23.84
N ILE A 92 6.75 -0.07 -25.01
CA ILE A 92 7.49 -0.68 -26.12
C ILE A 92 7.58 0.33 -27.28
N LYS A 93 8.82 0.69 -27.68
CA LYS A 93 9.08 1.66 -28.74
C LYS A 93 8.44 1.28 -30.08
N SER A 94 8.44 -0.01 -30.44
CA SER A 94 7.79 -0.49 -31.64
C SER A 94 6.26 -0.32 -31.66
N PHE A 95 5.66 -0.02 -30.52
CA PHE A 95 4.26 0.32 -30.38
C PHE A 95 4.05 1.79 -29.99
N TYR A 96 4.92 2.67 -30.44
CA TYR A 96 4.84 4.12 -30.17
C TYR A 96 4.80 4.48 -28.69
N ASP A 97 5.62 3.78 -27.90
CA ASP A 97 5.70 3.94 -26.43
C ASP A 97 4.37 3.68 -25.68
N LYS A 98 3.47 2.91 -26.28
CA LYS A 98 2.28 2.43 -25.57
C LYS A 98 2.66 1.38 -24.53
N ASP A 99 1.91 1.39 -23.44
CA ASP A 99 2.00 0.33 -22.43
C ASP A 99 1.47 -0.97 -23.01
N VAL A 100 2.27 -2.03 -22.88
CA VAL A 100 1.91 -3.38 -23.32
C VAL A 100 1.89 -4.26 -22.08
N PHE A 101 0.71 -4.74 -21.75
CA PHE A 101 0.50 -5.68 -20.66
C PHE A 101 0.89 -7.10 -21.08
N TYR A 102 1.50 -7.84 -20.16
CA TYR A 102 1.96 -9.21 -20.46
C TYR A 102 0.86 -10.26 -20.31
N TYR A 103 -0.23 -9.92 -19.62
CA TYR A 103 -1.33 -10.81 -19.30
C TYR A 103 -2.66 -10.28 -19.85
N GLN A 104 -3.60 -11.18 -20.04
CA GLN A 104 -4.96 -10.82 -20.45
C GLN A 104 -5.82 -10.44 -19.24
N GLY A 105 -6.93 -9.72 -19.48
CA GLY A 105 -7.87 -9.31 -18.42
C GLY A 105 -7.34 -8.17 -17.55
N THR A 106 -6.42 -7.36 -18.07
CA THR A 106 -5.77 -6.27 -17.36
C THR A 106 -6.38 -4.89 -17.62
N GLU A 107 -7.41 -4.81 -18.45
CA GLU A 107 -8.03 -3.54 -18.88
C GLU A 107 -8.58 -2.74 -17.71
N PHE A 108 -9.06 -3.42 -16.69
CA PHE A 108 -9.53 -2.76 -15.47
C PHE A 108 -8.37 -2.09 -14.72
N ILE A 109 -7.24 -2.79 -14.56
CA ILE A 109 -6.05 -2.24 -13.88
C ILE A 109 -5.46 -1.08 -14.68
N ASP A 110 -5.37 -1.23 -16.01
CA ASP A 110 -4.93 -0.13 -16.89
C ASP A 110 -5.80 1.12 -16.68
N ARG A 111 -7.12 0.96 -16.63
CA ARG A 111 -8.03 2.09 -16.37
C ARG A 111 -7.83 2.70 -14.97
N VAL A 112 -7.60 1.88 -13.96
CA VAL A 112 -7.31 2.36 -12.58
C VAL A 112 -6.01 3.17 -12.55
N GLU A 113 -4.94 2.69 -13.19
CA GLU A 113 -3.67 3.39 -13.25
C GLU A 113 -3.78 4.73 -14.00
N GLN A 114 -4.43 4.75 -15.16
CA GLN A 114 -4.69 5.97 -15.92
C GLN A 114 -5.47 6.99 -15.10
N LEU A 115 -6.57 6.56 -14.48
CA LEU A 115 -7.40 7.44 -13.66
C LEU A 115 -6.64 7.98 -12.46
N LEU A 116 -5.81 7.17 -11.81
CA LEU A 116 -4.98 7.61 -10.70
C LEU A 116 -4.00 8.69 -11.14
N VAL A 117 -3.31 8.52 -12.26
CA VAL A 117 -2.38 9.51 -12.81
C VAL A 117 -3.13 10.82 -13.15
N GLU A 118 -4.28 10.74 -13.83
CA GLU A 118 -5.12 11.89 -14.16
C GLU A 118 -5.51 12.69 -12.91
N GLN A 119 -6.05 12.01 -11.91
CA GLN A 119 -6.53 12.64 -10.67
C GLN A 119 -5.39 13.22 -9.83
N MET A 120 -4.25 12.53 -9.74
CA MET A 120 -3.10 13.01 -8.99
C MET A 120 -2.44 14.21 -9.67
N ARG A 121 -2.37 14.25 -10.99
CA ARG A 121 -1.90 15.44 -11.74
C ARG A 121 -2.78 16.66 -11.44
N GLN A 122 -4.08 16.48 -11.45
CA GLN A 122 -5.03 17.58 -11.11
C GLN A 122 -4.87 18.02 -9.66
N TYR A 123 -4.81 17.08 -8.74
CA TYR A 123 -4.72 17.35 -7.30
C TYR A 123 -3.41 18.05 -6.90
N LEU A 124 -2.29 17.61 -7.46
CA LEU A 124 -0.96 18.14 -7.15
C LEU A 124 -0.55 19.31 -8.03
N GLY A 125 -1.25 19.59 -9.14
CA GLY A 125 -0.90 20.64 -10.10
C GLY A 125 0.44 20.35 -10.80
N CYS A 126 0.80 19.09 -11.03
CA CYS A 126 2.06 18.67 -11.65
C CYS A 126 1.84 18.00 -13.01
N THR A 127 2.88 17.94 -13.83
CA THR A 127 2.82 17.33 -15.17
C THR A 127 3.04 15.83 -15.16
N GLU A 128 3.82 15.32 -14.22
CA GLU A 128 4.18 13.91 -14.13
C GLU A 128 3.92 13.35 -12.74
N VAL A 129 3.44 12.12 -12.70
CA VAL A 129 3.14 11.39 -11.46
C VAL A 129 3.62 9.95 -11.61
N GLU A 130 4.38 9.47 -10.64
CA GLU A 130 4.73 8.05 -10.49
C GLU A 130 3.79 7.40 -9.46
N THR A 131 3.04 6.41 -9.87
CA THR A 131 1.98 5.77 -9.06
C THR A 131 2.34 4.38 -8.55
N ARG A 132 3.47 3.82 -8.97
CA ARG A 132 3.85 2.43 -8.66
C ARG A 132 4.44 2.23 -7.27
N ALA A 133 4.81 3.32 -6.59
CA ALA A 133 5.35 3.23 -5.23
C ALA A 133 4.26 2.82 -4.24
N ILE A 134 4.50 1.75 -3.48
CA ILE A 134 3.54 1.18 -2.53
C ILE A 134 3.71 1.71 -1.10
N SER A 135 4.70 2.57 -0.87
CA SER A 135 4.93 3.20 0.44
C SER A 135 5.68 4.52 0.29
N GLY A 136 5.59 5.39 1.31
CA GLY A 136 6.38 6.62 1.36
C GLY A 136 7.89 6.36 1.35
N GLN A 137 8.34 5.30 2.00
CA GLN A 137 9.73 4.85 1.96
C GLN A 137 10.18 4.54 0.53
N MET A 138 9.39 3.78 -0.23
CA MET A 138 9.69 3.45 -1.63
C MET A 138 9.67 4.69 -2.52
N SER A 139 8.75 5.62 -2.31
CA SER A 139 8.69 6.89 -3.04
C SER A 139 9.97 7.71 -2.82
N ASN A 140 10.45 7.78 -1.58
CA ASN A 140 11.69 8.48 -1.27
C ASN A 140 12.91 7.77 -1.87
N MET A 141 12.98 6.44 -1.83
CA MET A 141 14.04 5.67 -2.49
C MET A 141 14.06 5.91 -3.99
N ALA A 142 12.90 5.91 -4.64
CA ALA A 142 12.79 6.21 -6.07
C ALA A 142 13.29 7.61 -6.40
N THR A 143 12.95 8.61 -5.58
CA THR A 143 13.41 9.98 -5.72
C THR A 143 14.93 10.09 -5.56
N PHE A 144 15.50 9.46 -4.54
CA PHE A 144 16.95 9.46 -4.32
C PHE A 144 17.71 8.76 -5.44
N SER A 145 17.20 7.61 -5.92
CA SER A 145 17.77 6.91 -7.08
C SER A 145 17.74 7.78 -8.32
N ALA A 146 16.61 8.41 -8.61
CA ALA A 146 16.47 9.29 -9.77
C ALA A 146 17.45 10.50 -9.71
N LEU A 147 17.64 11.07 -8.52
CA LEU A 147 18.62 12.15 -8.33
C LEU A 147 20.06 11.67 -8.52
N MET A 148 20.41 10.47 -8.05
CA MET A 148 21.73 9.88 -8.30
C MET A 148 21.93 9.59 -9.78
N ASP A 149 20.97 9.00 -10.46
CA ASP A 149 21.04 8.74 -11.89
C ASP A 149 21.19 10.03 -12.69
N TRP A 150 20.42 11.04 -12.33
CA TRP A 150 20.53 12.36 -12.97
C TRP A 150 21.91 12.99 -12.75
N LYS A 151 22.46 12.92 -11.55
CA LYS A 151 23.79 13.44 -11.21
C LYS A 151 24.90 12.74 -12.00
N ASN A 152 24.76 11.43 -12.23
CA ASN A 152 25.78 10.61 -12.88
C ASN A 152 25.51 10.37 -14.39
N ARG A 153 24.48 10.99 -14.97
CA ARG A 153 24.05 10.74 -16.36
C ARG A 153 25.09 10.98 -17.44
N LEU A 154 26.03 11.90 -17.18
CA LEU A 154 27.10 12.28 -18.13
C LEU A 154 28.36 11.45 -17.95
N ASP A 155 28.52 10.76 -16.85
CA ASP A 155 29.72 9.98 -16.55
C ASP A 155 29.32 8.60 -16.00
N ARG A 156 29.00 7.69 -16.92
CA ARG A 156 28.57 6.31 -16.61
C ARG A 156 29.73 5.31 -16.52
N LYS A 157 30.95 5.76 -16.76
CA LYS A 157 32.16 4.90 -16.78
C LYS A 157 32.86 4.83 -15.44
N HIS A 158 32.57 5.74 -14.53
CA HIS A 158 33.15 5.78 -13.19
C HIS A 158 32.12 5.34 -12.15
N ASP A 159 32.60 5.04 -10.94
CA ASP A 159 31.74 4.72 -9.82
C ASP A 159 30.72 5.85 -9.57
N PRO A 160 29.44 5.53 -9.36
CA PRO A 160 28.42 6.54 -9.15
C PRO A 160 28.74 7.44 -7.96
N LYS A 161 28.79 8.74 -8.20
CA LYS A 161 28.93 9.73 -7.12
C LYS A 161 27.64 9.82 -6.33
N ARG A 162 27.73 9.62 -5.03
CA ARG A 162 26.62 9.80 -4.12
C ARG A 162 26.15 11.25 -4.04
N LEU A 163 24.95 11.47 -3.55
CA LEU A 163 24.44 12.79 -3.21
C LEU A 163 25.36 13.42 -2.14
N GLY A 164 25.54 14.73 -2.23
CA GLY A 164 26.33 15.47 -1.24
C GLY A 164 25.54 15.76 0.03
N TYR A 165 25.62 17.00 0.51
CA TYR A 165 24.88 17.42 1.69
C TYR A 165 23.38 17.43 1.45
N ILE A 166 22.62 16.93 2.44
CA ILE A 166 21.16 16.94 2.45
C ILE A 166 20.69 17.62 3.73
N LEU A 167 19.82 18.60 3.53
CA LEU A 167 19.15 19.25 4.65
C LEU A 167 17.84 18.51 4.92
N ASN A 168 17.68 18.01 6.14
CA ASN A 168 16.42 17.41 6.61
C ASN A 168 16.10 17.87 8.04
N ASN A 169 14.86 17.64 8.46
CA ASN A 169 14.49 17.82 9.86
C ASN A 169 14.90 16.58 10.67
N HIS A 170 15.43 16.81 11.86
CA HIS A 170 15.70 15.73 12.81
C HIS A 170 14.40 15.02 13.20
N ILE A 171 14.44 13.69 13.39
CA ILE A 171 13.26 12.85 13.67
C ILE A 171 12.42 13.37 14.85
N ILE A 172 13.06 13.82 15.93
CA ILE A 172 12.38 14.39 17.13
C ILE A 172 11.64 15.70 16.80
N LYS A 173 12.03 16.36 15.70
CA LYS A 173 11.41 17.59 15.21
C LYS A 173 10.42 17.35 14.07
N GLY A 174 9.95 16.11 13.91
CA GLY A 174 9.00 15.74 12.89
C GLY A 174 9.60 15.32 11.55
N GLY A 175 10.91 15.05 11.50
CA GLY A 175 11.58 14.55 10.30
C GLY A 175 11.12 13.14 9.94
N HIS A 176 10.97 12.86 8.64
CA HIS A 176 10.59 11.53 8.18
C HIS A 176 11.75 10.53 8.29
N LEU A 177 11.45 9.31 8.73
CA LEU A 177 12.47 8.27 8.97
C LEU A 177 13.33 7.97 7.74
N SER A 178 12.75 7.94 6.53
CA SER A 178 13.48 7.65 5.30
C SER A 178 14.61 8.64 4.99
N ALA A 179 14.52 9.87 5.50
CA ALA A 179 15.51 10.93 5.33
C ALA A 179 16.51 11.00 6.49
N GLN A 180 16.50 10.04 7.40
CA GLN A 180 17.46 9.95 8.49
C GLN A 180 18.62 9.00 8.11
N PRO A 181 19.79 9.09 8.81
CA PRO A 181 20.93 8.22 8.55
C PRO A 181 20.63 6.71 8.64
N MET A 182 19.62 6.30 9.42
CA MET A 182 19.19 4.91 9.54
C MET A 182 18.13 4.53 8.48
N GLY A 183 17.65 5.46 7.68
CA GLY A 183 16.61 5.25 6.65
C GLY A 183 17.19 5.05 5.26
N ALA A 184 16.31 5.12 4.25
CA ALA A 184 16.68 4.93 2.84
C ALA A 184 17.78 5.89 2.34
N LEU A 185 17.89 7.06 2.92
CA LEU A 185 18.88 8.07 2.53
C LEU A 185 20.33 7.59 2.68
N HIS A 186 20.59 6.70 3.64
CA HIS A 186 21.93 6.16 3.93
C HIS A 186 22.68 5.65 2.69
N ASP A 187 21.96 4.99 1.78
CA ASP A 187 22.59 4.38 0.60
C ASP A 187 22.88 5.38 -0.51
N TYR A 188 22.31 6.57 -0.44
CA TYR A 188 22.36 7.58 -1.51
C TYR A 188 23.25 8.78 -1.20
N VAL A 189 23.58 9.03 0.06
CA VAL A 189 24.43 10.15 0.45
C VAL A 189 25.86 9.72 0.66
N ALA A 190 26.80 10.67 0.43
CA ALA A 190 28.15 10.50 0.90
C ALA A 190 28.10 10.46 2.44
N ILE A 191 28.69 9.44 3.03
CA ILE A 191 28.84 9.38 4.48
C ILE A 191 29.87 10.43 4.83
N ASP A 192 29.42 11.48 5.50
CA ASP A 192 30.34 12.42 6.12
C ASP A 192 30.64 11.85 7.52
N PRO A 193 31.90 11.49 7.79
CA PRO A 193 32.29 11.05 9.12
C PRO A 193 32.42 12.26 10.05
N VAL A 194 31.32 12.86 10.43
CA VAL A 194 31.29 13.82 11.52
C VAL A 194 30.94 13.13 12.81
#